data_1d859465307649a0ed5f9424a4485e6b
#
_entry.id   1d859465307649a0ed5f9424a4485e6b
#
_cell.length_a   1.000
_cell.length_b   1.000
_cell.length_c   1.000
_cell.angle_alpha   90.00
_cell.angle_beta   90.00
_cell.angle_gamma   90.00
#
_symmetry.space_group_name_H-M   'P 1'
#
loop_
_entity.id
_entity.type
_entity.pdbx_description
1 polymer ?
#
loop_
_entity_poly.entity_id
_entity_poly.type
_entity_poly.pdbx_seq_one_letter_code
_entity_poly.pdbx_strand_id
1 'polypeptide(L)'
;PAKYAGLSEGDAHVIRNAGGRASDDAIRSLVISYKLLGTKEWFVIHHTDCGMEFFTNEIITDLLATSLETAALTPEGFVDVGTGPGSDAAASIDWLTISDQAGAVVDDVTRIANHPLVPAGIPIYGYVYDVRTGQLVEVPAATEAGRPRG
;
A
#
# COMPACT_ATOMS: atom_id res chain seq x y z
N PRO A 1 8.68 -10.47 -3.85
CA PRO A 1 9.36 -9.17 -3.96
C PRO A 1 10.87 -9.31 -3.78
N ALA A 2 11.35 -9.92 -2.69
CA ALA A 2 12.78 -10.02 -2.38
C ALA A 2 13.62 -10.54 -3.56
N LYS A 3 13.21 -11.64 -4.19
CA LYS A 3 13.91 -12.23 -5.33
C LYS A 3 14.12 -11.24 -6.50
N TYR A 4 13.13 -10.39 -6.78
CA TYR A 4 13.18 -9.44 -7.89
C TYR A 4 13.92 -8.15 -7.53
N ALA A 5 14.03 -7.85 -6.23
CA ALA A 5 14.84 -6.75 -5.71
C ALA A 5 16.31 -7.14 -5.46
N GLY A 6 16.70 -8.39 -5.78
CA GLY A 6 18.07 -8.88 -5.53
C GLY A 6 18.40 -9.09 -4.05
N LEU A 7 17.37 -9.23 -3.19
CA LEU A 7 17.54 -9.40 -1.76
C LEU A 7 17.60 -10.87 -1.38
N SER A 8 18.49 -11.17 -0.46
CA SER A 8 18.59 -12.47 0.22
C SER A 8 17.79 -12.45 1.54
N GLU A 9 17.57 -13.63 2.11
CA GLU A 9 16.94 -13.76 3.41
C GLU A 9 17.81 -13.07 4.49
N GLY A 10 17.17 -12.19 5.26
CA GLY A 10 17.83 -11.39 6.30
C GLY A 10 18.25 -9.98 5.86
N ASP A 11 18.26 -9.65 4.55
CA ASP A 11 18.67 -8.33 4.08
C ASP A 11 17.64 -7.23 4.37
N ALA A 12 16.36 -7.58 4.45
CA ALA A 12 15.27 -6.61 4.65
C ALA A 12 14.10 -7.19 5.43
N HIS A 13 13.41 -6.31 6.16
CA HIS A 13 12.05 -6.59 6.65
C HIS A 13 11.05 -6.29 5.55
N VAL A 14 10.28 -7.29 5.15
CA VAL A 14 9.29 -7.16 4.08
C VAL A 14 7.89 -7.15 4.68
N ILE A 15 7.19 -6.02 4.54
CA ILE A 15 5.79 -5.83 4.93
C ILE A 15 4.96 -5.96 3.66
N ARG A 16 3.90 -6.77 3.70
CA ARG A 16 2.98 -6.96 2.57
C ARG A 16 1.55 -6.78 3.02
N ASN A 17 0.82 -5.94 2.30
CA ASN A 17 -0.60 -5.73 2.48
C ASN A 17 -1.30 -5.48 1.13
N ALA A 18 -2.61 -5.31 1.15
CA ALA A 18 -3.38 -4.97 -0.04
C ALA A 18 -2.89 -3.63 -0.63
N GLY A 19 -2.47 -3.66 -1.89
CA GLY A 19 -1.99 -2.49 -2.63
C GLY A 19 -0.60 -1.98 -2.24
N GLY A 20 0.10 -2.59 -1.27
CA GLY A 20 1.38 -2.06 -0.77
C GLY A 20 1.25 -0.75 -0.02
N ARG A 21 0.06 -0.45 0.52
CA ARG A 21 -0.31 0.85 1.11
C ARG A 21 0.31 1.10 2.48
N ALA A 22 0.63 2.36 2.75
CA ALA A 22 1.12 2.83 4.05
C ALA A 22 -0.01 2.95 5.08
N SER A 23 -0.64 1.83 5.41
CA SER A 23 -1.64 1.74 6.49
C SER A 23 -1.01 2.00 7.85
N ASP A 24 -1.82 2.26 8.87
CA ASP A 24 -1.35 2.49 10.24
C ASP A 24 -0.53 1.30 10.77
N ASP A 25 -0.93 0.06 10.44
CA ASP A 25 -0.16 -1.13 10.82
C ASP A 25 1.17 -1.25 10.06
N ALA A 26 1.21 -0.87 8.78
CA ALA A 26 2.47 -0.82 8.03
C ALA A 26 3.42 0.21 8.65
N ILE A 27 2.95 1.41 8.98
CA ILE A 27 3.77 2.45 9.62
C ILE A 27 4.24 1.99 11.01
N ARG A 28 3.37 1.39 11.81
CA ARG A 28 3.74 0.78 13.11
C ARG A 28 4.91 -0.20 12.94
N SER A 29 4.84 -1.05 11.94
CA SER A 29 5.88 -2.05 11.66
C SER A 29 7.19 -1.41 11.19
N LEU A 30 7.14 -0.37 10.36
CA LEU A 30 8.32 0.41 9.96
C LEU A 30 9.00 1.08 11.16
N VAL A 31 8.20 1.69 12.06
CA VAL A 31 8.73 2.33 13.27
C VAL A 31 9.46 1.33 14.18
N ILE A 32 8.88 0.12 14.36
CA ILE A 32 9.53 -0.96 15.13
C ILE A 32 10.83 -1.39 14.46
N SER A 33 10.80 -1.60 13.13
CA SER A 33 11.95 -1.99 12.33
C SER A 33 13.11 -1.01 12.46
N TYR A 34 12.83 0.30 12.41
CA TYR A 34 13.82 1.33 12.61
C TYR A 34 14.31 1.39 14.08
N LYS A 35 13.36 1.55 15.03
CA LYS A 35 13.69 1.87 16.43
C LYS A 35 14.41 0.73 17.13
N LEU A 36 14.03 -0.51 16.88
CA LEU A 36 14.52 -1.68 17.62
C LEU A 36 15.50 -2.53 16.82
N LEU A 37 15.45 -2.52 15.50
CA LEU A 37 16.21 -3.42 14.64
C LEU A 37 17.21 -2.70 13.73
N GLY A 38 17.28 -1.38 13.79
CA GLY A 38 18.33 -0.59 13.17
C GLY A 38 18.24 -0.43 11.65
N THR A 39 17.03 -0.57 11.07
CA THR A 39 16.79 -0.28 9.64
C THR A 39 17.18 1.17 9.32
N LYS A 40 17.80 1.40 8.17
CA LYS A 40 18.38 2.71 7.81
C LYS A 40 17.68 3.40 6.67
N GLU A 41 16.88 2.68 5.89
CA GLU A 41 16.16 3.19 4.73
C GLU A 41 14.88 2.38 4.50
N TRP A 42 13.87 3.01 3.86
CA TRP A 42 12.60 2.37 3.57
C TRP A 42 12.24 2.50 2.10
N PHE A 43 11.49 1.51 1.61
CA PHE A 43 11.00 1.45 0.25
C PHE A 43 9.49 1.24 0.25
N VAL A 44 8.76 2.08 -0.46
CA VAL A 44 7.35 1.88 -0.79
C VAL A 44 7.29 1.37 -2.22
N ILE A 45 6.75 0.17 -2.39
CA ILE A 45 6.72 -0.48 -3.70
C ILE A 45 5.29 -0.92 -3.98
N HIS A 46 4.65 -0.25 -4.93
CA HIS A 46 3.41 -0.70 -5.54
C HIS A 46 3.68 -1.58 -6.76
N HIS A 47 2.66 -2.03 -7.47
CA HIS A 47 2.84 -2.80 -8.70
C HIS A 47 1.73 -2.48 -9.70
N THR A 48 2.04 -2.63 -10.99
CA THR A 48 1.06 -2.51 -12.06
C THR A 48 0.02 -3.63 -11.99
N ASP A 49 -1.14 -3.43 -12.60
CA ASP A 49 -2.24 -4.40 -12.63
C ASP A 49 -2.70 -4.83 -11.21
N CYS A 50 -2.71 -3.89 -10.27
CA CYS A 50 -3.12 -4.14 -8.89
C CYS A 50 -4.64 -4.21 -8.75
N GLY A 51 -5.15 -5.23 -8.04
CA GLY A 51 -6.58 -5.35 -7.77
C GLY A 51 -7.19 -4.16 -7.01
N MET A 52 -6.38 -3.38 -6.29
CA MET A 52 -6.83 -2.17 -5.57
C MET A 52 -7.22 -1.01 -6.50
N GLU A 53 -6.98 -1.13 -7.81
CA GLU A 53 -7.39 -0.15 -8.83
C GLU A 53 -8.80 -0.42 -9.38
N PHE A 54 -9.40 -1.58 -9.08
CA PHE A 54 -10.67 -1.99 -9.68
C PHE A 54 -11.91 -1.60 -8.87
N PHE A 55 -11.74 -0.95 -7.72
CA PHE A 55 -12.85 -0.50 -6.89
C PHE A 55 -12.47 0.77 -6.11
N THR A 56 -13.48 1.50 -5.66
CA THR A 56 -13.34 2.68 -4.79
C THR A 56 -13.75 2.36 -3.36
N ASN A 57 -13.49 3.29 -2.44
CA ASN A 57 -13.96 3.18 -1.06
C ASN A 57 -15.48 3.00 -0.99
N GLU A 58 -16.23 3.71 -1.84
CA GLU A 58 -17.70 3.61 -1.92
C GLU A 58 -18.11 2.20 -2.36
N ILE A 59 -17.51 1.67 -3.43
CA ILE A 59 -17.85 0.35 -3.95
C ILE A 59 -17.65 -0.74 -2.90
N ILE A 60 -16.50 -0.80 -2.24
CA ILE A 60 -16.26 -1.84 -1.22
C ILE A 60 -17.17 -1.66 -0.01
N THR A 61 -17.47 -0.41 0.38
CA THR A 61 -18.38 -0.11 1.48
C THR A 61 -19.79 -0.59 1.18
N ASP A 62 -20.30 -0.32 -0.02
CA ASP A 62 -21.65 -0.73 -0.46
C ASP A 62 -21.76 -2.26 -0.58
N LEU A 63 -20.74 -2.92 -1.14
CA LEU A 63 -20.69 -4.37 -1.22
C LEU A 63 -20.78 -5.01 0.16
N LEU A 64 -19.98 -4.54 1.13
CA LEU A 64 -19.97 -5.06 2.50
C LEU A 64 -21.22 -4.70 3.29
N ALA A 65 -21.85 -3.56 3.02
CA ALA A 65 -23.14 -3.22 3.62
C ALA A 65 -24.26 -4.13 3.14
N THR A 66 -24.16 -4.64 1.91
CA THR A 66 -25.18 -5.56 1.34
C THR A 66 -24.96 -7.00 1.81
N SER A 67 -23.74 -7.52 1.74
CA SER A 67 -23.40 -8.88 2.13
C SER A 67 -21.92 -9.01 2.51
N LEU A 68 -21.60 -9.91 3.43
CA LEU A 68 -20.21 -10.26 3.76
C LEU A 68 -19.67 -11.45 2.93
N GLU A 69 -20.46 -11.94 1.98
CA GLU A 69 -20.04 -13.01 1.08
C GLU A 69 -19.14 -12.47 -0.04
N THR A 70 -18.43 -13.37 -0.72
CA THR A 70 -17.51 -12.98 -1.80
C THR A 70 -18.27 -12.39 -2.98
N ALA A 71 -17.92 -11.16 -3.38
CA ALA A 71 -18.45 -10.52 -4.58
C ALA A 71 -17.90 -11.16 -5.86
N ALA A 72 -18.65 -11.10 -6.94
CA ALA A 72 -18.21 -11.51 -8.27
C ALA A 72 -17.60 -10.32 -9.03
N LEU A 73 -16.50 -10.57 -9.74
CA LEU A 73 -15.95 -9.59 -10.69
C LEU A 73 -16.57 -9.83 -12.07
N THR A 74 -17.23 -8.80 -12.58
CA THR A 74 -17.84 -8.78 -13.93
C THR A 74 -17.13 -7.75 -14.82
N PRO A 75 -17.40 -7.70 -16.14
CA PRO A 75 -16.89 -6.64 -17.00
C PRO A 75 -17.28 -5.22 -16.54
N GLU A 76 -18.39 -5.09 -15.83
CA GLU A 76 -18.92 -3.82 -15.31
C GLU A 76 -18.36 -3.47 -13.91
N GLY A 77 -17.56 -4.37 -13.30
CA GLY A 77 -16.99 -4.21 -11.96
C GLY A 77 -17.41 -5.29 -10.98
N PHE A 78 -17.19 -5.04 -9.69
CA PHE A 78 -17.60 -5.95 -8.63
C PHE A 78 -19.10 -5.87 -8.38
N VAL A 79 -19.76 -7.04 -8.29
CA VAL A 79 -21.18 -7.19 -8.01
C VAL A 79 -21.37 -8.12 -6.82
N ASP A 80 -22.20 -7.71 -5.85
CA ASP A 80 -22.62 -8.58 -4.77
C ASP A 80 -23.56 -9.68 -5.31
N VAL A 81 -23.25 -10.91 -4.99
CA VAL A 81 -24.05 -12.10 -5.34
C VAL A 81 -24.47 -12.88 -4.09
N GLY A 82 -24.14 -12.35 -2.91
CA GLY A 82 -24.45 -12.96 -1.63
C GLY A 82 -25.90 -12.75 -1.21
N THR A 83 -26.34 -13.57 -0.27
CA THR A 83 -27.67 -13.52 0.36
C THR A 83 -27.58 -13.35 1.89
N GLY A 84 -26.35 -13.33 2.41
CA GLY A 84 -26.08 -13.17 3.82
C GLY A 84 -26.26 -11.71 4.30
N PRO A 85 -26.20 -11.49 5.60
CA PRO A 85 -26.24 -10.13 6.13
C PRO A 85 -24.96 -9.36 5.78
N GLY A 86 -25.09 -8.06 5.52
CA GLY A 86 -24.00 -7.12 5.41
C GLY A 86 -23.65 -6.45 6.74
N SER A 87 -22.75 -5.48 6.67
CA SER A 87 -22.31 -4.70 7.84
C SER A 87 -21.97 -3.26 7.46
N ASP A 88 -22.48 -2.31 8.23
CA ASP A 88 -22.15 -0.88 8.08
C ASP A 88 -20.75 -0.52 8.64
N ALA A 89 -20.05 -1.45 9.29
CA ALA A 89 -18.72 -1.22 9.88
C ALA A 89 -17.68 -0.80 8.82
N ALA A 90 -17.89 -1.21 7.55
CA ALA A 90 -17.03 -0.85 6.43
C ALA A 90 -16.90 0.66 6.22
N ALA A 91 -17.93 1.45 6.53
CA ALA A 91 -17.94 2.91 6.36
C ALA A 91 -16.90 3.64 7.24
N SER A 92 -16.43 2.99 8.32
CA SER A 92 -15.42 3.57 9.22
C SER A 92 -13.97 3.25 8.83
N ILE A 93 -13.76 2.48 7.76
CA ILE A 93 -12.44 2.03 7.32
C ILE A 93 -11.97 2.89 6.14
N ASP A 94 -10.74 3.37 6.22
CA ASP A 94 -10.04 3.90 5.04
C ASP A 94 -9.40 2.72 4.29
N TRP A 95 -9.99 2.36 3.17
CA TRP A 95 -9.58 1.21 2.36
C TRP A 95 -8.31 1.46 1.56
N LEU A 96 -7.87 2.72 1.46
CA LEU A 96 -6.67 3.12 0.73
C LEU A 96 -6.66 2.59 -0.72
N THR A 97 -7.81 2.68 -1.41
CA THR A 97 -7.94 2.29 -2.81
C THR A 97 -7.02 3.12 -3.72
N ILE A 98 -6.70 2.62 -4.90
CA ILE A 98 -5.74 3.23 -5.80
C ILE A 98 -6.46 3.70 -7.06
N SER A 99 -6.42 5.00 -7.35
CA SER A 99 -6.91 5.57 -8.62
C SER A 99 -5.77 5.83 -9.62
N ASP A 100 -4.56 6.06 -9.11
CA ASP A 100 -3.33 6.26 -9.86
C ASP A 100 -2.15 5.67 -9.08
N GLN A 101 -1.41 4.75 -9.66
CA GLN A 101 -0.33 4.03 -8.97
C GLN A 101 0.80 4.97 -8.54
N ALA A 102 1.26 5.84 -9.42
CA ALA A 102 2.36 6.74 -9.11
C ALA A 102 1.96 7.75 -8.02
N GLY A 103 0.74 8.32 -8.14
CA GLY A 103 0.18 9.20 -7.13
C GLY A 103 0.03 8.52 -5.78
N ALA A 104 -0.47 7.28 -5.74
CA ALA A 104 -0.60 6.52 -4.50
C ALA A 104 0.75 6.23 -3.83
N VAL A 105 1.82 6.00 -4.60
CA VAL A 105 3.18 5.86 -4.05
C VAL A 105 3.65 7.19 -3.42
N VAL A 106 3.38 8.33 -4.07
CA VAL A 106 3.69 9.67 -3.52
C VAL A 106 2.95 9.91 -2.22
N ASP A 107 1.65 9.59 -2.18
CA ASP A 107 0.80 9.75 -0.99
C ASP A 107 1.31 8.91 0.17
N ASP A 108 1.67 7.65 -0.09
CA ASP A 108 2.17 6.73 0.92
C ASP A 108 3.54 7.15 1.48
N VAL A 109 4.47 7.54 0.63
CA VAL A 109 5.77 8.09 1.06
C VAL A 109 5.57 9.36 1.87
N THR A 110 4.71 10.26 1.43
CA THR A 110 4.40 11.51 2.12
C THR A 110 3.74 11.23 3.49
N ARG A 111 2.81 10.28 3.55
CA ARG A 111 2.16 9.86 4.80
C ARG A 111 3.17 9.32 5.81
N ILE A 112 4.08 8.45 5.37
CA ILE A 112 5.14 7.90 6.23
C ILE A 112 6.07 9.03 6.70
N ALA A 113 6.58 9.84 5.77
CA ALA A 113 7.55 10.90 6.08
C ALA A 113 6.99 11.96 7.06
N ASN A 114 5.69 12.21 7.04
CA ASN A 114 5.03 13.17 7.94
C ASN A 114 4.52 12.56 9.25
N HIS A 115 4.66 11.24 9.43
CA HIS A 115 4.18 10.59 10.64
C HIS A 115 5.06 10.98 11.85
N PRO A 116 4.47 11.38 12.99
CA PRO A 116 5.22 11.92 14.14
C PRO A 116 6.19 10.93 14.80
N LEU A 117 6.05 9.63 14.58
CA LEU A 117 6.96 8.60 15.08
C LEU A 117 8.06 8.22 14.08
N VAL A 118 8.05 8.81 12.88
CA VAL A 118 9.06 8.55 11.85
C VAL A 118 10.17 9.58 11.95
N PRO A 119 11.43 9.13 12.05
CA PRO A 119 12.56 10.05 12.17
C PRO A 119 12.76 10.83 10.87
N ALA A 120 13.03 12.13 10.99
CA ALA A 120 13.20 13.02 9.84
C ALA A 120 14.39 12.62 8.94
N GLY A 121 15.40 11.96 9.51
CA GLY A 121 16.64 11.61 8.80
C GLY A 121 16.61 10.28 8.06
N ILE A 122 15.50 9.51 8.07
CA ILE A 122 15.44 8.26 7.32
C ILE A 122 15.01 8.51 5.86
N PRO A 123 15.77 8.04 4.85
CA PRO A 123 15.34 8.12 3.47
C PRO A 123 14.22 7.12 3.17
N ILE A 124 13.24 7.57 2.37
CA ILE A 124 12.12 6.75 1.91
C ILE A 124 12.06 6.86 0.38
N TYR A 125 12.12 5.73 -0.29
CA TYR A 125 12.11 5.65 -1.75
C TYR A 125 10.78 5.10 -2.24
N GLY A 126 10.30 5.59 -3.39
CA GLY A 126 9.05 5.17 -4.00
C GLY A 126 9.22 4.52 -5.36
N TYR A 127 8.61 3.33 -5.55
CA TYR A 127 8.69 2.57 -6.79
C TYR A 127 7.35 1.95 -7.18
N VAL A 128 7.20 1.69 -8.47
CA VAL A 128 6.19 0.79 -9.01
C VAL A 128 6.89 -0.41 -9.65
N TYR A 129 6.53 -1.61 -9.22
CA TYR A 129 6.99 -2.85 -9.83
C TYR A 129 6.11 -3.17 -11.05
N ASP A 130 6.71 -3.22 -12.23
CA ASP A 130 6.02 -3.65 -13.45
C ASP A 130 5.95 -5.18 -13.48
N VAL A 131 4.74 -5.75 -13.33
CA VAL A 131 4.54 -7.20 -13.28
C VAL A 131 4.81 -7.90 -14.61
N ARG A 132 4.80 -7.16 -15.73
CA ARG A 132 5.03 -7.71 -17.08
C ARG A 132 6.50 -7.79 -17.40
N THR A 133 7.27 -6.78 -17.02
CA THR A 133 8.71 -6.70 -17.32
C THR A 133 9.59 -7.17 -16.15
N GLY A 134 9.06 -7.17 -14.92
CA GLY A 134 9.82 -7.47 -13.71
C GLY A 134 10.73 -6.32 -13.26
N GLN A 135 10.53 -5.12 -13.78
CA GLN A 135 11.34 -3.95 -13.45
C GLN A 135 10.76 -3.17 -12.27
N LEU A 136 11.63 -2.64 -11.43
CA LEU A 136 11.30 -1.61 -10.46
C LEU A 136 11.49 -0.24 -11.11
N VAL A 137 10.38 0.48 -11.30
CA VAL A 137 10.36 1.81 -11.90
C VAL A 137 10.25 2.83 -10.78
N GLU A 138 11.26 3.67 -10.64
CA GLU A 138 11.25 4.73 -9.64
C GLU A 138 10.12 5.74 -9.91
N VAL A 139 9.50 6.23 -8.82
CA VAL A 139 8.58 7.37 -8.83
C VAL A 139 9.34 8.57 -8.26
N PRO A 140 9.95 9.43 -9.10
CA PRO A 140 10.87 10.47 -8.62
C PRO A 140 10.22 11.44 -7.63
N ALA A 141 8.95 11.78 -7.83
CA ALA A 141 8.22 12.66 -6.91
C ALA A 141 8.05 12.04 -5.51
N ALA A 142 7.89 10.70 -5.41
CA ALA A 142 7.82 10.00 -4.14
C ALA A 142 9.18 9.99 -3.44
N THR A 143 10.25 9.66 -4.15
CA THR A 143 11.63 9.70 -3.61
C THR A 143 12.00 11.11 -3.14
N GLU A 144 11.59 12.14 -3.88
CA GLU A 144 11.78 13.55 -3.45
C GLU A 144 11.03 13.85 -2.14
N ALA A 145 9.74 13.43 -2.04
CA ALA A 145 8.94 13.59 -0.83
C ALA A 145 9.52 12.82 0.38
N GLY A 146 10.23 11.72 0.13
CA GLY A 146 10.86 10.87 1.13
C GLY A 146 12.30 11.24 1.48
N ARG A 147 12.83 12.36 0.97
CA ARG A 147 14.18 12.81 1.30
C ARG A 147 14.33 13.08 2.80
N PRO A 148 15.50 12.72 3.38
CA PRO A 148 15.82 13.08 4.74
C PRO A 148 15.67 14.59 4.97
N ARG A 149 14.98 14.94 6.03
CA ARG A 149 14.83 16.32 6.49
C ARG A 149 15.80 16.54 7.65
N GLY A 150 16.72 17.45 7.46
CA GLY A 150 17.72 17.83 8.47
C GLY A 150 17.16 18.71 9.59
#